data_9e61778516212516d198ce3858fd07fe
#
_entry.id   9e61778516212516d198ce3858fd07fe
#
_cell.length_a   1.000
_cell.length_b   1.000
_cell.length_c   1.000
_cell.angle_alpha   90.00
_cell.angle_beta   90.00
_cell.angle_gamma   90.00
#
_symmetry.space_group_name_H-M   'P 1'
#
loop_
_entity.id
_entity.type
_entity.pdbx_description
1 polymer ?
#
loop_
_entity_poly.entity_id
_entity_poly.type
_entity_poly.pdbx_seq_one_letter_code
_entity_poly.pdbx_strand_id
1 'polypeptide(L)'
;RRQRQMCIRDRIVTILYRLAGSPDIEDENWGYPYVDVDANAYYGTAVYWARLNGIASGYSDERFGPDDAITREQLAVMLYRFAKAQGHDVTAQADLSGYTDADQISGFAREAMSWASAEGLINGTSGSTLSPDSSATRAQVAVILMRFASIITE
;
A
#
# COMPACT_ATOMS: atom_id res chain seq x y z
N ARG A 1 23.24 15.88 -12.42
CA ARG A 1 22.69 15.32 -11.20
C ARG A 1 21.81 14.13 -11.51
N ARG A 2 22.11 13.01 -10.85
CA ARG A 2 21.39 11.78 -11.12
C ARG A 2 19.97 11.88 -10.58
N GLN A 3 18.99 11.68 -11.45
CA GLN A 3 17.61 11.67 -11.04
C GLN A 3 17.33 10.36 -10.26
N ARG A 4 16.72 10.49 -9.09
CA ARG A 4 16.39 9.33 -8.28
C ARG A 4 15.34 8.48 -8.97
N GLN A 5 15.56 7.16 -9.05
CA GLN A 5 14.56 6.24 -9.55
C GLN A 5 13.39 6.14 -8.58
N MET A 6 12.19 6.06 -9.13
CA MET A 6 10.99 5.82 -8.33
C MET A 6 11.04 4.43 -7.70
N CYS A 7 10.99 4.38 -6.39
CA CYS A 7 11.00 3.14 -5.63
C CYS A 7 9.60 2.53 -5.57
N ILE A 8 9.54 1.28 -5.10
CA ILE A 8 8.29 0.52 -5.10
C ILE A 8 7.19 1.22 -4.29
N ARG A 9 7.52 1.74 -3.10
CA ARG A 9 6.53 2.46 -2.27
C ARG A 9 6.04 3.73 -2.95
N ASP A 10 6.93 4.48 -3.58
CA ASP A 10 6.56 5.68 -4.35
C ASP A 10 5.62 5.34 -5.50
N ARG A 11 5.91 4.25 -6.20
CA ARG A 11 5.08 3.78 -7.31
C ARG A 11 3.68 3.41 -6.84
N ILE A 12 3.59 2.70 -5.73
CA ILE A 12 2.30 2.27 -5.17
C ILE A 12 1.46 3.48 -4.81
N VAL A 13 2.01 4.42 -4.02
CA VAL A 13 1.24 5.61 -3.62
C VAL A 13 0.88 6.49 -4.81
N THR A 14 1.75 6.58 -5.83
CA THR A 14 1.47 7.35 -7.04
C THR A 14 0.30 6.73 -7.82
N ILE A 15 0.28 5.41 -7.95
CA ILE A 15 -0.81 4.71 -8.63
C ILE A 15 -2.12 4.89 -7.87
N LEU A 16 -2.09 4.74 -6.55
CA LEU A 16 -3.28 4.94 -5.71
C LEU A 16 -3.79 6.38 -5.80
N TYR A 17 -2.88 7.35 -5.80
CA TYR A 17 -3.24 8.75 -5.97
C TYR A 17 -3.97 8.99 -7.31
N ARG A 18 -3.46 8.41 -8.40
CA ARG A 18 -4.09 8.50 -9.71
C ARG A 18 -5.44 7.80 -9.75
N LEU A 19 -5.56 6.64 -9.10
CA LEU A 19 -6.85 5.93 -8.98
C LEU A 19 -7.89 6.75 -8.23
N ALA A 20 -7.46 7.60 -7.30
CA ALA A 20 -8.34 8.51 -6.58
C ALA A 20 -8.72 9.75 -7.40
N GLY A 21 -8.24 9.88 -8.63
CA GLY A 21 -8.54 11.00 -9.51
C GLY A 21 -7.55 12.16 -9.38
N SER A 22 -6.38 11.92 -8.83
CA SER A 22 -5.31 12.92 -8.62
C SER A 22 -5.85 14.18 -7.94
N PRO A 23 -6.46 14.05 -6.73
CA PRO A 23 -7.10 15.18 -6.06
C PRO A 23 -6.10 16.26 -5.69
N ASP A 24 -6.55 17.52 -5.74
CA ASP A 24 -5.75 18.64 -5.28
C ASP A 24 -5.63 18.58 -3.76
N ILE A 25 -4.46 18.94 -3.25
CA ILE A 25 -4.23 19.01 -1.80
C ILE A 25 -4.32 20.48 -1.40
N GLU A 26 -5.43 20.84 -0.77
CA GLU A 26 -5.65 22.18 -0.24
C GLU A 26 -5.22 22.22 1.22
N ASP A 27 -3.95 22.43 1.46
CA ASP A 27 -3.43 22.60 2.81
C ASP A 27 -2.56 23.85 2.83
N GLU A 28 -3.10 24.92 3.40
CA GLU A 28 -2.40 26.22 3.52
C GLU A 28 -1.17 26.11 4.41
N ASN A 29 -1.13 25.09 5.26
CA ASN A 29 -0.01 24.85 6.18
C ASN A 29 0.88 23.72 5.69
N TRP A 30 0.97 23.52 4.39
CA TRP A 30 1.77 22.43 3.85
C TRP A 30 3.23 22.55 4.27
N GLY A 31 3.56 21.85 5.38
CA GLY A 31 4.93 21.53 5.73
C GLY A 31 5.17 20.07 5.34
N TYR A 32 6.01 19.85 4.35
CA TYR A 32 6.27 18.48 3.91
C TYR A 32 6.99 17.71 5.02
N PRO A 33 6.38 16.63 5.56
CA PRO A 33 6.86 16.03 6.81
C PRO A 33 8.04 15.09 6.67
N TYR A 34 8.33 14.62 5.45
CA TYR A 34 9.35 13.59 5.28
C TYR A 34 10.69 14.15 4.84
N VAL A 35 11.76 13.77 5.56
CA VAL A 35 13.13 14.20 5.24
C VAL A 35 13.75 13.37 4.12
N ASP A 36 13.23 12.17 3.88
CA ASP A 36 13.75 11.23 2.89
C ASP A 36 12.97 11.23 1.56
N VAL A 37 12.03 12.15 1.40
CA VAL A 37 11.24 12.30 0.17
C VAL A 37 11.33 13.76 -0.28
N ASP A 38 11.65 13.97 -1.56
CA ASP A 38 11.69 15.31 -2.14
C ASP A 38 10.25 15.76 -2.47
N ALA A 39 9.80 16.82 -1.79
CA ALA A 39 8.46 17.37 -2.00
C ALA A 39 8.24 17.86 -3.44
N ASN A 40 9.32 18.25 -4.13
CA ASN A 40 9.27 18.72 -5.51
C ASN A 40 9.38 17.59 -6.54
N ALA A 41 9.62 16.36 -6.11
CA ALA A 41 9.59 15.20 -6.99
C ALA A 41 8.17 14.95 -7.47
N TYR A 42 8.02 14.36 -8.65
CA TYR A 42 6.71 14.10 -9.24
C TYR A 42 5.81 13.18 -8.39
N TYR A 43 6.41 12.41 -7.49
CA TYR A 43 5.67 11.55 -6.56
C TYR A 43 5.45 12.20 -5.18
N GLY A 44 6.01 13.38 -4.92
CA GLY A 44 5.94 14.03 -3.62
C GLY A 44 4.53 14.34 -3.17
N THR A 45 3.69 14.82 -4.10
CA THR A 45 2.27 15.11 -3.83
C THR A 45 1.52 13.84 -3.46
N ALA A 46 1.78 12.74 -4.17
CA ALA A 46 1.13 11.45 -3.89
C ALA A 46 1.49 10.92 -2.50
N VAL A 47 2.76 11.05 -2.09
CA VAL A 47 3.22 10.63 -0.77
C VAL A 47 2.53 11.45 0.33
N TYR A 48 2.45 12.76 0.15
CA TYR A 48 1.78 13.64 1.12
C TYR A 48 0.29 13.33 1.21
N TRP A 49 -0.36 13.15 0.07
CA TRP A 49 -1.76 12.75 0.00
C TRP A 49 -2.02 11.43 0.74
N ALA A 50 -1.15 10.43 0.55
CA ALA A 50 -1.28 9.14 1.22
C ALA A 50 -1.20 9.29 2.74
N ARG A 51 -0.34 10.17 3.24
CA ARG A 51 -0.26 10.47 4.67
C ARG A 51 -1.54 11.13 5.18
N LEU A 52 -2.04 12.14 4.48
CA LEU A 52 -3.25 12.87 4.89
C LEU A 52 -4.48 11.96 4.97
N ASN A 53 -4.54 10.95 4.11
CA ASN A 53 -5.66 10.02 4.04
C ASN A 53 -5.43 8.74 4.87
N GLY A 54 -4.34 8.66 5.63
CA GLY A 54 -4.05 7.53 6.49
C GLY A 54 -3.72 6.23 5.74
N ILE A 55 -3.37 6.33 4.46
CA ILE A 55 -3.08 5.16 3.61
C ILE A 55 -1.68 4.64 3.90
N ALA A 56 -0.72 5.54 3.97
CA ALA A 56 0.67 5.22 4.26
C ALA A 56 1.29 6.37 5.02
N SER A 57 1.80 6.09 6.22
CA SER A 57 2.38 7.12 7.08
C SER A 57 3.90 7.04 7.21
N GLY A 58 4.52 6.02 6.60
CA GLY A 58 5.95 5.80 6.73
C GLY A 58 6.33 5.17 8.07
N TYR A 59 7.62 5.16 8.39
CA TYR A 59 8.15 4.57 9.60
C TYR A 59 8.07 5.52 10.80
N SER A 60 8.05 6.82 10.53
CA SER A 60 7.94 7.86 11.57
C SER A 60 7.30 9.09 10.94
N ASP A 61 7.05 10.11 11.76
CA ASP A 61 6.49 11.37 11.27
C ASP A 61 7.42 12.07 10.26
N GLU A 62 8.71 11.76 10.26
CA GLU A 62 9.70 12.42 9.43
C GLU A 62 10.26 11.55 8.30
N ARG A 63 10.01 10.23 8.31
CA ARG A 63 10.58 9.32 7.33
C ARG A 63 9.52 8.43 6.71
N PHE A 64 9.38 8.54 5.40
CA PHE A 64 8.43 7.71 4.65
C PHE A 64 9.00 6.33 4.30
N GLY A 65 10.31 6.22 4.08
CA GLY A 65 10.96 4.98 3.67
C GLY A 65 10.75 4.63 2.20
N PRO A 66 10.87 5.60 1.26
CA PRO A 66 10.54 5.33 -0.15
C PRO A 66 11.48 4.36 -0.83
N ASP A 67 12.71 4.22 -0.33
CA ASP A 67 13.72 3.32 -0.89
C ASP A 67 13.67 1.92 -0.29
N ASP A 68 12.84 1.72 0.74
CA ASP A 68 12.75 0.45 1.43
C ASP A 68 11.82 -0.51 0.68
N ALA A 69 12.12 -1.80 0.79
CA ALA A 69 11.24 -2.82 0.27
C ALA A 69 9.90 -2.80 1.01
N ILE A 70 8.83 -3.19 0.33
CA ILE A 70 7.52 -3.33 0.96
C ILE A 70 7.24 -4.82 1.18
N THR A 71 6.74 -5.17 2.36
CA THR A 71 6.31 -6.53 2.63
C THR A 71 4.92 -6.78 2.07
N ARG A 72 4.58 -8.06 1.90
CA ARG A 72 3.26 -8.45 1.39
C ARG A 72 2.14 -7.94 2.31
N GLU A 73 2.32 -8.05 3.65
CA GLU A 73 1.32 -7.54 4.59
C GLU A 73 1.22 -6.02 4.59
N GLN A 74 2.33 -5.30 4.41
CA GLN A 74 2.32 -3.84 4.30
C GLN A 74 1.55 -3.39 3.05
N LEU A 75 1.74 -4.08 1.94
CA LEU A 75 1.00 -3.80 0.72
C LEU A 75 -0.51 -4.00 0.93
N ALA A 76 -0.89 -5.11 1.57
CA ALA A 76 -2.29 -5.38 1.89
C ALA A 76 -2.90 -4.26 2.74
N VAL A 77 -2.18 -3.76 3.74
CA VAL A 77 -2.64 -2.67 4.60
C VAL A 77 -2.86 -1.39 3.80
N MET A 78 -1.94 -1.06 2.90
CA MET A 78 -2.08 0.14 2.07
C MET A 78 -3.32 0.07 1.19
N LEU A 79 -3.54 -1.05 0.53
CA LEU A 79 -4.70 -1.25 -0.34
C LEU A 79 -6.01 -1.26 0.45
N TYR A 80 -6.02 -1.88 1.62
CA TYR A 80 -7.18 -1.91 2.51
C TYR A 80 -7.56 -0.49 2.96
N ARG A 81 -6.59 0.28 3.41
CA ARG A 81 -6.82 1.65 3.87
C ARG A 81 -7.29 2.55 2.73
N PHE A 82 -6.71 2.38 1.54
CA PHE A 82 -7.14 3.13 0.35
C PHE A 82 -8.60 2.81 0.00
N ALA A 83 -8.95 1.53 -0.10
CA ALA A 83 -10.30 1.11 -0.44
C ALA A 83 -11.32 1.65 0.58
N LYS A 84 -11.00 1.58 1.86
CA LYS A 84 -11.84 2.10 2.92
C LYS A 84 -12.01 3.62 2.82
N ALA A 85 -10.93 4.35 2.57
CA ALA A 85 -10.94 5.81 2.42
C ALA A 85 -11.77 6.25 1.22
N GLN A 86 -11.81 5.45 0.15
CA GLN A 86 -12.60 5.72 -1.04
C GLN A 86 -14.06 5.26 -0.92
N GLY A 87 -14.46 4.73 0.23
CA GLY A 87 -15.83 4.30 0.47
C GLY A 87 -16.19 2.93 -0.10
N HIS A 88 -15.20 2.13 -0.48
CA HIS A 88 -15.45 0.76 -0.94
C HIS A 88 -15.73 -0.17 0.23
N ASP A 89 -16.50 -1.22 -0.04
CA ASP A 89 -16.82 -2.25 0.95
C ASP A 89 -15.56 -3.09 1.19
N VAL A 90 -15.07 -3.08 2.42
CA VAL A 90 -13.91 -3.86 2.86
C VAL A 90 -14.26 -4.90 3.92
N THR A 91 -15.53 -5.33 3.95
CA THR A 91 -16.02 -6.29 4.94
C THR A 91 -15.74 -7.74 4.58
N ALA A 92 -15.40 -8.03 3.31
CA ALA A 92 -15.06 -9.39 2.89
C ALA A 92 -13.86 -9.90 3.68
N GLN A 93 -13.96 -11.14 4.17
CA GLN A 93 -12.90 -11.77 4.93
C GLN A 93 -12.77 -13.23 4.53
N ALA A 94 -11.54 -13.72 4.48
CA ALA A 94 -11.22 -15.12 4.22
C ALA A 94 -10.70 -15.78 5.48
N ASP A 95 -10.93 -17.06 5.63
CA ASP A 95 -10.33 -17.85 6.69
C ASP A 95 -8.89 -18.18 6.31
N LEU A 96 -7.94 -17.62 7.06
CA LEU A 96 -6.51 -17.81 6.82
C LEU A 96 -5.91 -18.99 7.59
N SER A 97 -6.72 -19.71 8.36
CA SER A 97 -6.24 -20.80 9.23
C SER A 97 -5.61 -21.97 8.46
N GLY A 98 -5.91 -22.10 7.17
CA GLY A 98 -5.29 -23.12 6.31
C GLY A 98 -3.84 -22.83 5.93
N TYR A 99 -3.33 -21.63 6.21
CA TYR A 99 -1.95 -21.29 5.92
C TYR A 99 -1.08 -21.54 7.18
N THR A 100 0.07 -22.17 6.97
CA THR A 100 0.95 -22.55 8.08
C THR A 100 1.60 -21.37 8.79
N ASP A 101 1.69 -20.23 8.12
CA ASP A 101 2.30 -19.00 8.63
C ASP A 101 1.29 -17.89 8.95
N ALA A 102 0.01 -18.25 9.09
CA ALA A 102 -1.03 -17.25 9.39
C ALA A 102 -0.77 -16.53 10.72
N ASP A 103 -0.15 -17.18 11.69
CA ASP A 103 0.20 -16.61 12.98
C ASP A 103 1.38 -15.61 12.91
N GLN A 104 2.09 -15.58 11.79
CA GLN A 104 3.17 -14.61 11.54
C GLN A 104 2.67 -13.27 11.04
N ILE A 105 1.39 -13.17 10.68
CA ILE A 105 0.78 -11.90 10.26
C ILE A 105 0.78 -10.95 11.46
N SER A 106 1.32 -9.75 11.26
CA SER A 106 1.33 -8.71 12.31
C SER A 106 -0.09 -8.33 12.70
N GLY A 107 -0.32 -8.00 13.96
CA GLY A 107 -1.66 -7.65 14.44
C GLY A 107 -2.33 -6.54 13.64
N PHE A 108 -1.54 -5.53 13.23
CA PHE A 108 -2.06 -4.41 12.44
C PHE A 108 -2.50 -4.82 11.03
N ALA A 109 -2.05 -5.96 10.53
CA ALA A 109 -2.28 -6.40 9.16
C ALA A 109 -3.28 -7.56 9.03
N ARG A 110 -3.77 -8.12 10.12
CA ARG A 110 -4.64 -9.30 10.09
C ARG A 110 -5.91 -9.07 9.29
N GLU A 111 -6.60 -7.98 9.57
CA GLU A 111 -7.86 -7.63 8.87
C GLU A 111 -7.60 -7.36 7.39
N ALA A 112 -6.53 -6.61 7.09
CA ALA A 112 -6.17 -6.30 5.71
C ALA A 112 -5.77 -7.54 4.91
N MET A 113 -5.02 -8.46 5.51
CA MET A 113 -4.62 -9.71 4.84
C MET A 113 -5.83 -10.62 4.59
N SER A 114 -6.75 -10.71 5.55
CA SER A 114 -7.97 -11.47 5.39
C SER A 114 -8.83 -10.92 4.25
N TRP A 115 -8.99 -9.60 4.21
CA TRP A 115 -9.70 -8.92 3.14
C TRP A 115 -9.02 -9.14 1.78
N ALA A 116 -7.71 -8.93 1.72
CA ALA A 116 -6.95 -9.08 0.46
C ALA A 116 -7.03 -10.50 -0.08
N SER A 117 -7.01 -11.50 0.79
CA SER A 117 -7.18 -12.90 0.39
C SER A 117 -8.60 -13.18 -0.11
N ALA A 118 -9.62 -12.63 0.56
CA ALA A 118 -11.02 -12.78 0.14
C ALA A 118 -11.27 -12.15 -1.23
N GLU A 119 -10.63 -11.01 -1.51
CA GLU A 119 -10.77 -10.32 -2.80
C GLU A 119 -9.87 -10.89 -3.90
N GLY A 120 -9.07 -11.90 -3.59
CA GLY A 120 -8.16 -12.51 -4.56
C GLY A 120 -6.94 -11.68 -4.90
N LEU A 121 -6.63 -10.66 -4.09
CA LEU A 121 -5.49 -9.76 -4.32
C LEU A 121 -4.18 -10.42 -3.94
N ILE A 122 -4.15 -11.08 -2.80
CA ILE A 122 -2.97 -11.77 -2.28
C ILE A 122 -3.31 -13.24 -2.07
N ASN A 123 -2.65 -14.09 -2.83
CA ASN A 123 -2.74 -15.54 -2.69
C ASN A 123 -1.44 -16.04 -2.06
N GLY A 124 -1.43 -17.27 -1.60
CA GLY A 124 -0.22 -17.85 -1.03
C GLY A 124 0.93 -17.89 -2.03
N THR A 125 2.15 -17.83 -1.51
CA THR A 125 3.38 -17.98 -2.32
C THR A 125 3.63 -19.44 -2.68
N SER A 126 3.07 -20.34 -1.89
CA SER A 126 2.97 -21.77 -2.17
C SER A 126 1.58 -22.22 -1.71
N GLY A 127 1.23 -23.47 -1.87
CA GLY A 127 -0.08 -23.97 -1.48
C GLY A 127 -0.45 -23.80 -0.01
N SER A 128 0.52 -23.50 0.86
CA SER A 128 0.32 -23.48 2.31
C SER A 128 0.90 -22.27 3.04
N THR A 129 1.52 -21.31 2.34
CA THR A 129 2.14 -20.14 2.99
C THR A 129 1.69 -18.83 2.35
N LEU A 130 1.46 -17.80 3.18
CA LEU A 130 1.14 -16.43 2.74
C LEU A 130 2.37 -15.55 2.60
N SER A 131 3.42 -15.84 3.37
CA SER A 131 4.66 -15.06 3.44
C SER A 131 4.41 -13.58 3.73
N PRO A 132 3.72 -13.24 4.85
CA PRO A 132 3.28 -11.87 5.12
C PRO A 132 4.45 -10.90 5.31
N ASP A 133 5.55 -11.36 5.89
CA ASP A 133 6.74 -10.55 6.18
C ASP A 133 7.80 -10.60 5.07
N SER A 134 7.54 -11.33 4.00
CA SER A 134 8.44 -11.36 2.84
C SER A 134 8.24 -10.13 1.97
N SER A 135 9.32 -9.62 1.40
CA SER A 135 9.26 -8.51 0.45
C SER A 135 8.47 -8.89 -0.78
N ALA A 136 7.55 -8.04 -1.20
CA ALA A 136 6.85 -8.20 -2.45
C ALA A 136 7.79 -7.84 -3.61
N THR A 137 7.86 -8.70 -4.63
CA THR A 137 8.63 -8.40 -5.83
C THR A 137 7.89 -7.38 -6.69
N ARG A 138 8.60 -6.71 -7.60
CA ARG A 138 7.97 -5.78 -8.55
C ARG A 138 6.88 -6.46 -9.38
N ALA A 139 7.11 -7.71 -9.80
CA ALA A 139 6.13 -8.48 -10.55
C ALA A 139 4.88 -8.76 -9.71
N GLN A 140 5.06 -9.15 -8.45
CA GLN A 140 3.94 -9.39 -7.53
C GLN A 140 3.14 -8.10 -7.29
N VAL A 141 3.81 -6.98 -7.05
CA VAL A 141 3.15 -5.69 -6.85
C VAL A 141 2.34 -5.30 -8.09
N ALA A 142 2.91 -5.47 -9.28
CA ALA A 142 2.22 -5.14 -10.53
C ALA A 142 0.94 -5.95 -10.71
N VAL A 143 0.99 -7.26 -10.45
CA VAL A 143 -0.18 -8.14 -10.57
C VAL A 143 -1.25 -7.76 -9.53
N ILE A 144 -0.83 -7.52 -8.29
CA ILE A 144 -1.74 -7.17 -7.20
C ILE A 144 -2.43 -5.83 -7.49
N LEU A 145 -1.67 -4.83 -7.94
CA LEU A 145 -2.23 -3.51 -8.28
C LEU A 145 -3.19 -3.59 -9.47
N MET A 146 -2.89 -4.43 -10.45
CA MET A 146 -3.78 -4.63 -11.59
C MET A 146 -5.12 -5.24 -11.15
N ARG A 147 -5.07 -6.26 -10.29
CA ARG A 147 -6.28 -6.86 -9.72
C ARG A 147 -7.05 -5.86 -8.88
N PHE A 148 -6.34 -5.09 -8.07
CA PHE A 148 -6.95 -4.06 -7.22
C PHE A 148 -7.66 -2.99 -8.05
N ALA A 149 -7.01 -2.47 -9.09
CA ALA A 149 -7.61 -1.48 -9.98
C ALA A 149 -8.90 -2.00 -10.63
N SER A 150 -8.93 -3.28 -11.01
CA SER A 150 -10.12 -3.92 -11.56
C SER A 150 -11.29 -3.93 -10.58
N ILE A 151 -11.01 -4.19 -9.29
CA ILE A 151 -12.03 -4.21 -8.24
C ILE A 151 -12.55 -2.79 -7.99
N ILE A 152 -11.66 -1.81 -7.91
CA ILE A 152 -11.99 -0.43 -7.56
C ILE A 152 -12.81 0.26 -8.66
N THR A 153 -12.58 -0.09 -9.92
CA THR A 153 -13.22 0.56 -11.06
C THR A 153 -14.51 -0.11 -11.52
N GLU A 154 -14.90 -1.21 -10.89
CA GLU A 154 -16.18 -1.88 -11.18
C GLU A 154 -17.39 -1.09 -10.67
#